data_7baeb963bbc6ffa046cfbed39e2dc224
#
_entry.id   7baeb963bbc6ffa046cfbed39e2dc224
#
_cell.length_a   1.000
_cell.length_b   1.000
_cell.length_c   1.000
_cell.angle_alpha   90.00
_cell.angle_beta   90.00
_cell.angle_gamma   90.00
#
_symmetry.space_group_name_H-M   'P 1'
#
loop_
_entity.id
_entity.type
_entity.pdbx_description
1 polymer ?
#
loop_
_entity_poly.entity_id
_entity_poly.type
_entity_poly.pdbx_seq_one_letter_code
_entity_poly.pdbx_strand_id
1 'polypeptide(L)'
;CIPVYGVFDFSTPFSKKTPYPAKARVLKMVCGGTPETEPECYQQITPANWVSKKTPPFLLIQGETDALIPVKETQAFWHALQSKNRRHSALLTLPLIEHAFDIYPTLTAQCIVPVIEQYLLMLHENYIKQQGIK
;
A
#
# COMPACT_ATOMS: atom_id res chain seq x y z
N CYS A 1 -7.03 -2.27 6.83
CA CYS A 1 -5.95 -2.90 6.06
C CYS A 1 -4.63 -2.24 6.42
N ILE A 2 -3.56 -3.05 6.60
CA ILE A 2 -2.23 -2.54 7.02
C ILE A 2 -1.17 -3.13 6.07
N PRO A 3 -1.03 -2.60 4.85
CA PRO A 3 0.03 -3.01 3.94
C PRO A 3 1.36 -2.40 4.36
N VAL A 4 2.39 -3.24 4.41
CA VAL A 4 3.79 -2.85 4.59
C VAL A 4 4.45 -2.99 3.23
N TYR A 5 5.06 -1.90 2.72
CA TYR A 5 5.66 -1.80 1.37
C TYR A 5 4.81 -2.43 0.25
N GLY A 6 3.50 -2.15 0.26
CA GLY A 6 2.54 -2.70 -0.68
C GLY A 6 2.66 -2.15 -2.10
N VAL A 7 2.31 -2.96 -3.10
CA VAL A 7 2.17 -2.53 -4.50
C VAL A 7 0.73 -2.10 -4.77
N PHE A 8 0.52 -0.88 -5.24
CA PHE A 8 -0.80 -0.32 -5.48
C PHE A 8 -1.09 0.01 -6.95
N ASP A 9 -0.04 0.04 -7.78
CA ASP A 9 -0.12 0.21 -9.23
C ASP A 9 0.76 -0.83 -9.93
N PHE A 10 0.13 -1.75 -10.64
CA PHE A 10 0.82 -2.80 -11.37
C PHE A 10 1.23 -2.41 -12.81
N SER A 11 0.86 -1.22 -13.27
CA SER A 11 1.29 -0.70 -14.57
C SER A 11 2.69 -0.05 -14.50
N THR A 12 3.10 0.47 -13.34
CA THR A 12 4.38 1.18 -13.12
C THR A 12 5.62 0.41 -13.55
N PRO A 13 5.75 -0.93 -13.33
CA PRO A 13 6.94 -1.69 -13.72
C PRO A 13 7.24 -1.68 -15.22
N PHE A 14 6.27 -1.34 -16.07
CA PHE A 14 6.41 -1.23 -17.51
C PHE A 14 6.77 0.18 -17.97
N SER A 15 6.80 1.14 -17.06
CA SER A 15 7.16 2.51 -17.39
C SER A 15 8.63 2.62 -17.82
N LYS A 16 8.89 3.38 -18.88
CA LYS A 16 10.27 3.70 -19.30
C LYS A 16 11.06 4.47 -18.24
N LYS A 17 10.37 5.17 -17.32
CA LYS A 17 11.00 5.97 -16.27
C LYS A 17 11.41 5.14 -15.04
N THR A 18 10.80 3.99 -14.84
CA THR A 18 11.05 3.11 -13.69
C THR A 18 11.09 1.65 -14.15
N PRO A 19 12.17 1.22 -14.84
CA PRO A 19 12.23 -0.14 -15.34
C PRO A 19 12.52 -1.12 -14.20
N TYR A 20 11.53 -1.91 -13.81
CA TYR A 20 11.69 -3.05 -12.90
C TYR A 20 11.50 -4.36 -13.69
N PRO A 21 12.53 -4.85 -14.40
CA PRO A 21 12.38 -5.95 -15.36
C PRO A 21 11.96 -7.27 -14.71
N ALA A 22 12.39 -7.54 -13.48
CA ALA A 22 11.98 -8.74 -12.73
C ALA A 22 10.49 -8.70 -12.37
N LYS A 23 10.03 -7.58 -11.84
CA LYS A 23 8.62 -7.35 -11.49
C LYS A 23 7.73 -7.40 -12.74
N ALA A 24 8.15 -6.75 -13.83
CA ALA A 24 7.46 -6.79 -15.11
C ALA A 24 7.34 -8.21 -15.67
N ARG A 25 8.39 -9.05 -15.54
CA ARG A 25 8.36 -10.44 -15.98
C ARG A 25 7.32 -11.25 -15.21
N VAL A 26 7.27 -11.11 -13.89
CA VAL A 26 6.28 -11.81 -13.04
C VAL A 26 4.87 -11.38 -13.44
N LEU A 27 4.63 -10.09 -13.60
CA LEU A 27 3.31 -9.57 -13.99
C LEU A 27 2.88 -10.05 -15.38
N LYS A 28 3.81 -10.12 -16.35
CA LYS A 28 3.55 -10.73 -17.65
C LYS A 28 3.12 -12.19 -17.55
N MET A 29 3.71 -12.95 -16.64
CA MET A 29 3.31 -14.36 -16.42
C MET A 29 1.92 -14.45 -15.79
N VAL A 30 1.57 -13.55 -14.88
CA VAL A 30 0.25 -13.52 -14.20
C VAL A 30 -0.84 -13.10 -15.15
N CYS A 31 -0.64 -12.03 -15.92
CA CYS A 31 -1.65 -11.49 -16.84
C CYS A 31 -1.60 -12.07 -18.27
N GLY A 32 -0.57 -12.84 -18.61
CA GLY A 32 -0.40 -13.38 -19.95
C GLY A 32 0.20 -12.41 -20.97
N GLY A 33 0.46 -11.16 -20.59
CA GLY A 33 0.97 -10.10 -21.48
C GLY A 33 1.36 -8.83 -20.75
N THR A 34 1.51 -7.74 -21.48
CA THR A 34 1.82 -6.40 -20.96
C THR A 34 0.53 -5.61 -20.71
N PRO A 35 0.58 -4.45 -20.02
CA PRO A 35 -0.60 -3.59 -19.87
C PRO A 35 -1.23 -3.15 -21.19
N GLU A 36 -0.44 -3.09 -22.29
CA GLU A 36 -0.93 -2.74 -23.62
C GLU A 36 -1.68 -3.90 -24.29
N THR A 37 -1.25 -5.15 -24.05
CA THR A 37 -1.88 -6.35 -24.65
C THR A 37 -2.99 -6.95 -23.81
N GLU A 38 -2.91 -6.78 -22.47
CA GLU A 38 -3.85 -7.34 -21.49
C GLU A 38 -4.37 -6.25 -20.52
N PRO A 39 -4.93 -5.14 -21.02
CA PRO A 39 -5.29 -4.00 -20.19
C PRO A 39 -6.33 -4.34 -19.10
N GLU A 40 -7.26 -5.23 -19.39
CA GLU A 40 -8.32 -5.65 -18.45
C GLU A 40 -7.74 -6.35 -17.22
N CYS A 41 -6.76 -7.26 -17.42
CA CYS A 41 -6.09 -7.94 -16.31
C CYS A 41 -5.41 -6.91 -15.38
N TYR A 42 -4.61 -6.00 -15.94
CA TYR A 42 -3.91 -4.98 -15.15
C TYR A 42 -4.87 -4.02 -14.45
N GLN A 43 -5.98 -3.68 -15.09
CA GLN A 43 -7.02 -2.87 -14.48
C GLN A 43 -7.65 -3.58 -13.27
N GLN A 44 -7.92 -4.86 -13.39
CA GLN A 44 -8.55 -5.66 -12.33
C GLN A 44 -7.62 -5.88 -11.13
N ILE A 45 -6.35 -6.18 -11.36
CA ILE A 45 -5.40 -6.48 -10.27
C ILE A 45 -4.85 -5.23 -9.57
N THR A 46 -4.98 -4.03 -10.16
CA THR A 46 -4.43 -2.77 -9.61
C THR A 46 -5.31 -2.23 -8.48
N PRO A 47 -4.88 -2.26 -7.20
CA PRO A 47 -5.68 -1.82 -6.07
C PRO A 47 -6.14 -0.36 -6.15
N ALA A 48 -5.32 0.52 -6.74
CA ALA A 48 -5.66 1.94 -6.89
C ALA A 48 -6.95 2.19 -7.67
N ASN A 49 -7.32 1.31 -8.60
CA ASN A 49 -8.53 1.42 -9.41
C ASN A 49 -9.81 1.13 -8.63
N TRP A 50 -9.70 0.45 -7.49
CA TRP A 50 -10.84 0.02 -6.68
C TRP A 50 -11.13 0.92 -5.48
N VAL A 51 -10.38 2.00 -5.32
CA VAL A 51 -10.60 2.96 -4.24
C VAL A 51 -11.95 3.64 -4.39
N SER A 52 -12.79 3.54 -3.37
CA SER A 52 -14.15 4.06 -3.35
C SER A 52 -14.52 4.58 -1.95
N LYS A 53 -15.73 5.14 -1.82
CA LYS A 53 -16.28 5.54 -0.50
C LYS A 53 -16.47 4.36 0.47
N LYS A 54 -16.51 3.12 -0.05
CA LYS A 54 -16.66 1.89 0.74
C LYS A 54 -15.31 1.26 1.13
N THR A 55 -14.21 1.79 0.62
CA THR A 55 -12.86 1.30 0.94
C THR A 55 -12.61 1.39 2.46
N PRO A 56 -12.14 0.31 3.11
CA PRO A 56 -11.87 0.33 4.54
C PRO A 56 -10.73 1.29 4.89
N PRO A 57 -10.53 1.60 6.18
CA PRO A 57 -9.36 2.34 6.64
C PRO A 57 -8.05 1.61 6.33
N PHE A 58 -7.02 2.37 5.96
CA PHE A 58 -5.68 1.88 5.65
C PHE A 58 -4.63 2.54 6.56
N LEU A 59 -3.72 1.74 7.10
CA LEU A 59 -2.43 2.22 7.59
C LEU A 59 -1.36 1.75 6.58
N LEU A 60 -0.87 2.66 5.76
CA LEU A 60 0.18 2.40 4.78
C LEU A 60 1.53 2.59 5.47
N ILE A 61 2.43 1.60 5.40
CA ILE A 61 3.77 1.68 5.98
C ILE A 61 4.79 1.49 4.86
N GLN A 62 5.68 2.47 4.65
CA GLN A 62 6.60 2.50 3.52
C GLN A 62 7.96 3.08 3.88
N GLY A 63 9.03 2.40 3.49
CA GLY A 63 10.39 2.94 3.55
C GLY A 63 10.61 4.01 2.49
N GLU A 64 11.26 5.12 2.85
CA GLU A 64 11.51 6.22 1.91
C GLU A 64 12.57 5.90 0.88
N THR A 65 13.52 5.01 1.22
CA THR A 65 14.62 4.57 0.34
C THR A 65 14.33 3.22 -0.31
N ASP A 66 13.11 2.72 -0.23
CA ASP A 66 12.69 1.46 -0.85
C ASP A 66 12.94 1.49 -2.37
N ALA A 67 13.96 0.74 -2.83
CA ALA A 67 14.34 0.67 -4.23
C ALA A 67 13.40 -0.24 -5.05
N LEU A 68 12.63 -1.12 -4.39
CA LEU A 68 11.72 -2.04 -5.08
C LEU A 68 10.32 -1.45 -5.28
N ILE A 69 9.80 -0.76 -4.24
CA ILE A 69 8.51 -0.08 -4.26
C ILE A 69 8.74 1.38 -3.90
N PRO A 70 8.86 2.26 -4.89
CA PRO A 70 9.11 3.68 -4.63
C PRO A 70 8.01 4.29 -3.75
N VAL A 71 8.41 5.05 -2.75
CA VAL A 71 7.49 5.72 -1.81
C VAL A 71 6.42 6.55 -2.51
N LYS A 72 6.72 7.09 -3.69
CA LYS A 72 5.78 7.86 -4.52
C LYS A 72 4.55 7.05 -4.96
N GLU A 73 4.70 5.74 -5.17
CA GLU A 73 3.55 4.86 -5.51
C GLU A 73 2.60 4.75 -4.32
N THR A 74 3.14 4.55 -3.12
CA THR A 74 2.36 4.51 -1.88
C THR A 74 1.71 5.86 -1.56
N GLN A 75 2.42 6.97 -1.78
CA GLN A 75 1.88 8.32 -1.64
C GLN A 75 0.71 8.58 -2.60
N ALA A 76 0.84 8.17 -3.88
CA ALA A 76 -0.24 8.30 -4.86
C ALA A 76 -1.49 7.53 -4.43
N PHE A 77 -1.32 6.30 -3.94
CA PHE A 77 -2.43 5.50 -3.41
C PHE A 77 -3.07 6.14 -2.17
N TRP A 78 -2.25 6.66 -1.24
CA TRP A 78 -2.75 7.40 -0.08
C TRP A 78 -3.57 8.63 -0.49
N HIS A 79 -3.12 9.41 -1.47
CA HIS A 79 -3.88 10.54 -2.01
C HIS A 79 -5.21 10.09 -2.63
N ALA A 80 -5.23 8.95 -3.33
CA ALA A 80 -6.47 8.37 -3.86
C ALA A 80 -7.44 7.99 -2.72
N LEU A 81 -6.96 7.37 -1.65
CA LEU A 81 -7.75 7.08 -0.45
C LEU A 81 -8.32 8.36 0.17
N GLN A 82 -7.49 9.39 0.36
CA GLN A 82 -7.93 10.67 0.93
C GLN A 82 -8.99 11.38 0.08
N SER A 83 -8.90 11.27 -1.24
CA SER A 83 -9.85 11.91 -2.16
C SER A 83 -11.24 11.24 -2.16
N LYS A 84 -11.30 9.93 -1.96
CA LYS A 84 -12.54 9.15 -2.03
C LYS A 84 -13.12 8.79 -0.66
N ASN A 85 -12.25 8.53 0.30
CA ASN A 85 -12.65 8.07 1.63
C ASN A 85 -11.65 8.54 2.70
N ARG A 86 -12.01 9.63 3.40
CA ARG A 86 -11.19 10.20 4.49
C ARG A 86 -11.29 9.40 5.81
N ARG A 87 -11.79 8.17 5.79
CA ARG A 87 -12.01 7.38 7.00
C ARG A 87 -10.69 6.85 7.56
N HIS A 88 -10.08 7.62 8.48
CA HIS A 88 -8.98 7.14 9.34
C HIS A 88 -7.82 6.41 8.61
N SER A 89 -7.62 6.69 7.31
CA SER A 89 -6.45 6.17 6.60
C SER A 89 -5.24 7.06 6.89
N ALA A 90 -4.10 6.42 7.19
CA ALA A 90 -2.84 7.06 7.52
C ALA A 90 -1.71 6.52 6.65
N LEU A 91 -0.69 7.33 6.45
CA LEU A 91 0.56 6.95 5.80
C LEU A 91 1.70 7.19 6.78
N LEU A 92 2.45 6.14 7.08
CA LEU A 92 3.69 6.17 7.83
C LEU A 92 4.85 5.96 6.86
N THR A 93 5.66 6.98 6.64
CA THR A 93 6.92 6.87 5.91
C THR A 93 8.08 6.74 6.89
N LEU A 94 9.02 5.86 6.57
CA LEU A 94 10.17 5.54 7.40
C LEU A 94 11.44 6.05 6.72
N PRO A 95 12.08 7.09 7.27
CA PRO A 95 13.27 7.68 6.66
C PRO A 95 14.43 6.67 6.64
N LEU A 96 15.18 6.66 5.53
CA LEU A 96 16.37 5.81 5.33
C LEU A 96 16.10 4.30 5.44
N ILE A 97 14.85 3.87 5.30
CA ILE A 97 14.47 2.46 5.38
C ILE A 97 14.21 1.91 3.97
N GLU A 98 14.82 0.76 3.71
CA GLU A 98 14.70 -0.03 2.48
C GLU A 98 13.49 -1.00 2.52
N HIS A 99 13.30 -1.74 1.42
CA HIS A 99 12.32 -2.82 1.32
C HIS A 99 12.60 -3.95 2.31
N ALA A 100 11.55 -4.65 2.75
CA ALA A 100 11.67 -5.88 3.56
C ALA A 100 12.38 -5.69 4.92
N PHE A 101 12.29 -4.49 5.52
CA PHE A 101 12.95 -4.12 6.77
C PHE A 101 12.47 -4.93 8.00
N ASP A 102 11.35 -5.62 7.91
CA ASP A 102 10.70 -6.40 8.97
C ASP A 102 10.96 -7.92 8.87
N ILE A 103 11.71 -8.39 7.86
CA ILE A 103 12.11 -9.81 7.75
C ILE A 103 12.94 -10.24 8.95
N TYR A 104 13.73 -9.32 9.50
CA TYR A 104 14.51 -9.57 10.70
C TYR A 104 13.99 -8.71 11.86
N PRO A 105 14.21 -9.11 13.13
CA PRO A 105 13.78 -8.35 14.31
C PRO A 105 14.67 -7.12 14.53
N THR A 106 14.63 -6.19 13.57
CA THR A 106 15.33 -4.91 13.63
C THR A 106 14.66 -3.98 14.62
N LEU A 107 15.39 -2.95 15.07
CA LEU A 107 14.81 -1.89 15.92
C LEU A 107 13.61 -1.22 15.21
N THR A 108 13.73 -0.98 13.91
CA THR A 108 12.64 -0.41 13.09
C THR A 108 11.39 -1.29 13.12
N ALA A 109 11.55 -2.61 12.90
CA ALA A 109 10.43 -3.56 12.97
C ALA A 109 9.76 -3.55 14.35
N GLN A 110 10.55 -3.50 15.43
CA GLN A 110 10.03 -3.42 16.80
C GLN A 110 9.29 -2.11 17.08
N CYS A 111 9.74 -0.98 16.56
CA CYS A 111 9.10 0.32 16.74
C CYS A 111 7.76 0.44 16.00
N ILE A 112 7.56 -0.31 14.92
CA ILE A 112 6.31 -0.26 14.14
C ILE A 112 5.17 -0.99 14.82
N VAL A 113 5.45 -2.06 15.57
CA VAL A 113 4.42 -2.86 16.26
C VAL A 113 3.52 -2.00 17.15
N PRO A 114 4.04 -1.15 18.05
CA PRO A 114 3.19 -0.25 18.84
C PRO A 114 2.35 0.73 18.00
N VAL A 115 2.87 1.20 16.87
CA VAL A 115 2.12 2.09 15.96
C VAL A 115 0.92 1.36 15.35
N ILE A 116 1.12 0.12 14.92
CA ILE A 116 0.04 -0.74 14.42
C ILE A 116 -1.00 -0.98 15.51
N GLU A 117 -0.56 -1.32 16.71
CA GLU A 117 -1.45 -1.53 17.86
C GLU A 117 -2.30 -0.30 18.17
N GLN A 118 -1.68 0.87 18.28
CA GLN A 118 -2.40 2.13 18.52
C GLN A 118 -3.41 2.44 17.41
N TYR A 119 -3.05 2.21 16.15
CA TYR A 119 -3.97 2.39 15.04
C TYR A 119 -5.19 1.46 15.12
N LEU A 120 -4.97 0.19 15.46
CA LEU A 120 -6.05 -0.79 15.62
C LEU A 120 -6.95 -0.44 16.81
N LEU A 121 -6.38 -0.03 17.94
CA LEU A 121 -7.14 0.42 19.12
C LEU A 121 -8.02 1.63 18.78
N MET A 122 -7.48 2.62 18.10
CA MET A 122 -8.23 3.80 17.62
C MET A 122 -9.42 3.39 16.73
N LEU A 123 -9.21 2.47 15.79
CA LEU A 123 -10.28 1.98 14.92
C LEU A 123 -11.35 1.22 15.71
N HIS A 124 -10.94 0.38 16.66
CA HIS A 124 -11.84 -0.36 17.51
C HIS A 124 -12.70 0.56 18.38
N GLU A 125 -12.11 1.55 19.04
CA GLU A 125 -12.85 2.55 19.83
C GLU A 125 -13.88 3.31 18.98
N ASN A 126 -13.50 3.73 17.76
CA ASN A 126 -14.40 4.39 16.84
C ASN A 126 -15.57 3.49 16.43
N TYR A 127 -15.29 2.20 16.19
CA TYR A 127 -16.31 1.22 15.89
C TYR A 127 -17.31 1.04 17.06
N ILE A 128 -16.82 0.86 18.28
CA ILE A 128 -17.66 0.71 19.50
C ILE A 128 -18.54 1.95 19.67
N LYS A 129 -17.98 3.15 19.56
CA LYS A 129 -18.73 4.42 19.65
C LYS A 129 -19.86 4.50 18.61
N GLN A 130 -19.59 4.07 17.36
CA GLN A 130 -20.59 4.08 16.28
C GLN A 130 -21.74 3.07 16.52
N GLN A 131 -21.46 1.94 17.17
CA GLN A 131 -22.46 0.93 17.49
C GLN A 131 -23.27 1.27 18.76
N GLY A 132 -22.90 2.31 19.50
CA GLY A 132 -23.56 2.65 20.79
C GLY A 132 -23.32 1.62 21.89
N ILE A 133 -22.30 0.77 21.73
CA ILE A 133 -21.92 -0.23 22.73
C ILE A 133 -21.13 0.49 23.84
N LYS A 134 -21.62 0.38 25.08
CA LYS A 134 -20.97 0.92 26.28
C LYS A 134 -20.05 -0.11 26.92
#